data_ba40c52306c76773275cdbbdd94d5962
#
_entry.id   ba40c52306c76773275cdbbdd94d5962
#
_cell.length_a   1.000
_cell.length_b   1.000
_cell.length_c   1.000
_cell.angle_alpha   90.00
_cell.angle_beta   90.00
_cell.angle_gamma   90.00
#
_symmetry.space_group_name_H-M   'P 1'
#
loop_
_entity.id
_entity.type
_entity.pdbx_description
1 polymer ?
#
loop_
_entity_poly.entity_id
_entity_poly.type
_entity_poly.pdbx_seq_one_letter_code
_entity_poly.pdbx_strand_id
1 'polypeptide(L)'
;MAGHSLHAQVSDSLHHRLANLLVQYRARLLKDTDYLRSVDSIAPLLEGDDSLPGLLSTYRQIAFGDPTLGRRRANYYTYLALNAYNASKFGSAIYYSEKNNEERVRAGIFEKGELAHSDLFALSLYYNNRDYPKVIMKLLILGPALNRVPAAVTAGKASPEQVFLALSILETAVYTYAKTGDSVARMAAFRLAATIQQEVRRQPEKYARFLPQYNYLEHCTAYRNELSLGHPEAAQQLLHSAIDDVESADFPKNLKADYGVSLYTEAVDFYFDRNQVDSARRYLDILHGHGANAMYAVTDQGFLLVGDSRLLAGEGKYAEAYQALRKAWLLRDSAFYAVSSDKDNNLYALAEAENARAELLRSEESKHAAQRSNLLLFFILTMLVLGGVTAFLIYRARQQQRLLDLQGHLARNFHDTVGPMLLYANALVKKEADHRPSTALDELKSQIGQVMEAVRSISHDLKSNRLGTINGLGKELSTLLEKIREATGIGFTLTVDNDNRVLSHFQLTHLLKIVQELISNSIKHAGCSRIMVVIKGHPRNLQLDYSDDGRGMDPDVAATGIGLANIRERVASLQGLFELNNAFPEGYSIALSIPLL
;
A
#
# COMPACT_ATOMS: atom_id res chain seq x y z
N MET A 1 -38.45 15.70 25.43
CA MET A 1 -38.20 16.26 26.79
C MET A 1 -38.74 15.39 27.92
N ALA A 2 -39.90 14.74 27.81
CA ALA A 2 -40.43 13.86 28.89
C ALA A 2 -39.62 12.59 29.13
N GLY A 3 -39.02 11.98 28.13
CA GLY A 3 -38.20 10.75 28.27
C GLY A 3 -36.87 10.96 29.00
N HIS A 4 -36.18 12.07 28.78
CA HIS A 4 -34.95 12.41 29.51
C HIS A 4 -35.16 12.67 31.01
N SER A 5 -36.31 13.23 31.39
CA SER A 5 -36.62 13.46 32.81
C SER A 5 -36.94 12.17 33.55
N LEU A 6 -37.55 11.17 32.91
CA LEU A 6 -37.88 9.89 33.49
C LEU A 6 -36.62 9.02 33.70
N HIS A 7 -35.70 9.03 32.71
CA HIS A 7 -34.44 8.30 32.79
C HIS A 7 -33.51 8.86 33.89
N ALA A 8 -33.40 10.17 34.00
CA ALA A 8 -32.66 10.86 35.07
C ALA A 8 -33.23 10.52 36.46
N GLN A 9 -34.56 10.54 36.64
CA GLN A 9 -35.20 10.17 37.88
C GLN A 9 -35.00 8.71 38.29
N VAL A 10 -34.99 7.78 37.32
CA VAL A 10 -34.73 6.35 37.54
C VAL A 10 -33.25 6.11 37.93
N SER A 11 -32.31 6.76 37.25
CA SER A 11 -30.89 6.71 37.55
C SER A 11 -30.61 7.24 38.97
N ASP A 12 -31.14 8.40 39.34
CA ASP A 12 -31.01 8.97 40.70
C ASP A 12 -31.57 8.03 41.79
N SER A 13 -32.69 7.34 41.52
CA SER A 13 -33.27 6.36 42.42
C SER A 13 -32.36 5.14 42.61
N LEU A 14 -31.73 4.66 41.53
CA LEU A 14 -30.80 3.51 41.58
C LEU A 14 -29.51 3.86 42.30
N HIS A 15 -28.98 5.08 42.13
CA HIS A 15 -27.85 5.60 42.88
C HIS A 15 -28.12 5.65 44.38
N HIS A 16 -29.26 6.23 44.77
CA HIS A 16 -29.66 6.27 46.15
C HIS A 16 -29.80 4.87 46.77
N ARG A 17 -30.34 3.91 46.00
CA ARG A 17 -30.43 2.51 46.46
C ARG A 17 -29.05 1.89 46.66
N LEU A 18 -28.10 2.10 45.72
CA LEU A 18 -26.74 1.56 45.85
C LEU A 18 -25.98 2.21 47.02
N ALA A 19 -26.11 3.54 47.16
CA ALA A 19 -25.54 4.25 48.30
C ALA A 19 -26.10 3.76 49.66
N ASN A 20 -27.41 3.55 49.72
CA ASN A 20 -28.07 3.00 50.93
C ASN A 20 -27.59 1.57 51.27
N LEU A 21 -27.38 0.70 50.26
CA LEU A 21 -26.81 -0.62 50.47
C LEU A 21 -25.41 -0.52 51.05
N LEU A 22 -24.60 0.43 50.59
CA LEU A 22 -23.26 0.66 51.14
C LEU A 22 -23.30 1.13 52.58
N VAL A 23 -24.25 2.02 52.95
CA VAL A 23 -24.47 2.47 54.35
C VAL A 23 -24.87 1.29 55.22
N GLN A 24 -25.84 0.48 54.80
CA GLN A 24 -26.28 -0.71 55.53
C GLN A 24 -25.15 -1.73 55.72
N TYR A 25 -24.34 -1.94 54.69
CA TYR A 25 -23.19 -2.82 54.78
C TYR A 25 -22.14 -2.31 55.77
N ARG A 26 -21.80 -1.02 55.74
CA ARG A 26 -20.87 -0.38 56.69
C ARG A 26 -21.39 -0.41 58.12
N ALA A 27 -22.71 -0.33 58.32
CA ALA A 27 -23.37 -0.49 59.60
C ALA A 27 -23.45 -1.96 60.05
N ARG A 28 -22.87 -2.92 59.31
CA ARG A 28 -22.90 -4.38 59.56
C ARG A 28 -24.30 -4.98 59.57
N LEU A 29 -25.27 -4.34 58.92
CA LEU A 29 -26.63 -4.87 58.77
C LEU A 29 -26.76 -5.89 57.63
N LEU A 30 -25.77 -5.95 56.74
CA LEU A 30 -25.70 -6.89 55.61
C LEU A 30 -24.42 -7.70 55.69
N LYS A 31 -24.52 -9.00 55.37
CA LYS A 31 -23.35 -9.88 55.15
C LYS A 31 -22.77 -9.63 53.75
N ASP A 32 -21.51 -9.99 53.55
CA ASP A 32 -20.80 -9.86 52.26
C ASP A 32 -21.62 -10.44 51.10
N THR A 33 -22.14 -11.66 51.27
CA THR A 33 -22.92 -12.35 50.21
C THR A 33 -24.22 -11.64 49.85
N ASP A 34 -24.90 -11.04 50.85
CA ASP A 34 -26.18 -10.35 50.65
C ASP A 34 -25.94 -8.97 50.00
N TYR A 35 -24.88 -8.28 50.47
CA TYR A 35 -24.43 -7.03 49.81
C TYR A 35 -24.09 -7.26 48.34
N LEU A 36 -23.22 -8.25 48.05
CA LEU A 36 -22.81 -8.55 46.66
C LEU A 36 -24.04 -8.91 45.78
N ARG A 37 -24.98 -9.74 46.32
CA ARG A 37 -26.20 -10.10 45.60
C ARG A 37 -27.09 -8.89 45.28
N SER A 38 -27.23 -7.99 46.23
CA SER A 38 -28.04 -6.78 46.07
C SER A 38 -27.41 -5.81 45.05
N VAL A 39 -26.08 -5.67 45.10
CA VAL A 39 -25.35 -4.87 44.08
C VAL A 39 -25.50 -5.48 42.68
N ASP A 40 -25.41 -6.82 42.56
CA ASP A 40 -25.58 -7.50 41.27
C ASP A 40 -26.97 -7.25 40.63
N SER A 41 -27.99 -6.94 41.45
CA SER A 41 -29.34 -6.64 40.93
C SER A 41 -29.52 -5.18 40.50
N ILE A 42 -28.64 -4.27 40.89
CA ILE A 42 -28.75 -2.83 40.65
C ILE A 42 -27.70 -2.32 39.66
N ALA A 43 -26.45 -2.75 39.80
CA ALA A 43 -25.33 -2.24 39.01
C ALA A 43 -25.53 -2.35 37.49
N PRO A 44 -26.15 -3.43 36.94
CA PRO A 44 -26.42 -3.53 35.49
C PRO A 44 -27.42 -2.50 34.96
N LEU A 45 -28.21 -1.88 35.86
CA LEU A 45 -29.23 -0.90 35.48
C LEU A 45 -28.71 0.55 35.49
N LEU A 46 -27.47 0.76 35.95
CA LEU A 46 -26.80 2.06 35.97
C LEU A 46 -26.03 2.23 34.66
N GLU A 47 -26.65 2.94 33.73
CA GLU A 47 -26.14 3.11 32.37
C GLU A 47 -25.36 4.43 32.21
N GLY A 48 -24.10 4.34 31.78
CA GLY A 48 -23.29 5.50 31.40
C GLY A 48 -22.88 6.44 32.54
N ASP A 49 -22.78 5.93 33.75
CA ASP A 49 -22.53 6.71 34.94
C ASP A 49 -21.05 6.71 35.35
N ASP A 50 -20.41 7.85 35.29
CA ASP A 50 -19.00 8.03 35.64
C ASP A 50 -18.71 7.77 37.14
N SER A 51 -19.72 7.80 38.00
CA SER A 51 -19.55 7.51 39.46
C SER A 51 -19.56 6.02 39.77
N LEU A 52 -20.03 5.15 38.91
CA LEU A 52 -20.19 3.71 39.13
C LEU A 52 -18.90 3.01 39.62
N PRO A 53 -17.69 3.28 39.04
CA PRO A 53 -16.46 2.65 39.55
C PRO A 53 -16.21 2.95 41.02
N GLY A 54 -16.52 4.18 41.48
CA GLY A 54 -16.42 4.59 42.86
C GLY A 54 -17.42 3.86 43.78
N LEU A 55 -18.69 3.76 43.34
CA LEU A 55 -19.76 3.05 44.02
C LEU A 55 -19.48 1.55 44.16
N LEU A 56 -18.79 0.95 43.19
CA LEU A 56 -18.39 -0.45 43.21
C LEU A 56 -17.09 -0.72 43.96
N SER A 57 -16.46 0.26 44.61
CA SER A 57 -15.18 0.10 45.32
C SER A 57 -15.23 -0.95 46.41
N THR A 58 -16.29 -0.93 47.25
CA THR A 58 -16.50 -1.93 48.30
C THR A 58 -16.82 -3.32 47.75
N TYR A 59 -17.64 -3.38 46.67
CA TYR A 59 -17.89 -4.64 45.96
C TYR A 59 -16.58 -5.26 45.45
N ARG A 60 -15.70 -4.45 44.87
CA ARG A 60 -14.38 -4.87 44.44
C ARG A 60 -13.54 -5.42 45.58
N GLN A 61 -13.47 -4.69 46.70
CA GLN A 61 -12.70 -5.15 47.88
C GLN A 61 -13.12 -6.53 48.35
N ILE A 62 -14.43 -6.78 48.47
CA ILE A 62 -14.97 -8.08 48.88
C ILE A 62 -14.68 -9.16 47.84
N ALA A 63 -15.03 -8.88 46.56
CA ALA A 63 -14.92 -9.86 45.48
C ALA A 63 -13.48 -10.30 45.19
N PHE A 64 -12.52 -9.38 45.34
CA PHE A 64 -11.09 -9.65 45.10
C PHE A 64 -10.35 -10.08 46.39
N GLY A 65 -10.94 -9.88 47.57
CA GLY A 65 -10.40 -10.35 48.87
C GLY A 65 -10.60 -11.84 49.10
N ASP A 66 -11.58 -12.47 48.43
CA ASP A 66 -11.87 -13.89 48.58
C ASP A 66 -11.65 -14.63 47.21
N PRO A 67 -10.66 -15.55 47.15
CA PRO A 67 -10.38 -16.34 45.95
C PRO A 67 -11.57 -17.15 45.42
N THR A 68 -12.52 -17.52 46.28
CA THR A 68 -13.69 -18.35 45.92
C THR A 68 -14.75 -17.56 45.13
N LEU A 69 -14.70 -16.22 45.14
CA LEU A 69 -15.66 -15.32 44.52
C LEU A 69 -15.35 -14.98 43.04
N GLY A 70 -14.78 -15.91 42.28
CA GLY A 70 -14.41 -15.70 40.88
C GLY A 70 -15.54 -15.18 40.01
N ARG A 71 -16.77 -15.69 40.20
CA ARG A 71 -17.95 -15.21 39.48
C ARG A 71 -18.27 -13.74 39.81
N ARG A 72 -18.06 -13.30 41.04
CA ARG A 72 -18.28 -11.91 41.45
C ARG A 72 -17.23 -10.98 40.88
N ARG A 73 -15.97 -11.41 40.79
CA ARG A 73 -14.92 -10.65 40.08
C ARG A 73 -15.26 -10.47 38.61
N ALA A 74 -15.75 -11.52 37.97
CA ALA A 74 -16.21 -11.41 36.56
C ALA A 74 -17.38 -10.41 36.43
N ASN A 75 -18.39 -10.48 37.33
CA ASN A 75 -19.52 -9.56 37.34
C ASN A 75 -19.08 -8.09 37.47
N TYR A 76 -18.11 -7.82 38.35
CA TYR A 76 -17.54 -6.48 38.53
C TYR A 76 -17.07 -5.89 37.18
N TYR A 77 -16.34 -6.66 36.41
CA TYR A 77 -15.89 -6.22 35.09
C TYR A 77 -17.03 -6.13 34.05
N THR A 78 -18.07 -6.97 34.18
CA THR A 78 -19.28 -6.84 33.33
C THR A 78 -19.94 -5.48 33.55
N TYR A 79 -20.12 -5.04 34.81
CA TYR A 79 -20.77 -3.76 35.11
C TYR A 79 -19.95 -2.58 34.59
N LEU A 80 -18.61 -2.63 34.72
CA LEU A 80 -17.74 -1.60 34.18
C LEU A 80 -17.75 -1.59 32.64
N ALA A 81 -17.82 -2.76 32.00
CA ALA A 81 -17.88 -2.85 30.56
C ALA A 81 -19.17 -2.25 29.99
N LEU A 82 -20.31 -2.60 30.58
CA LEU A 82 -21.62 -2.05 30.20
C LEU A 82 -21.68 -0.53 30.44
N ASN A 83 -21.22 -0.08 31.60
CA ASN A 83 -21.17 1.34 31.91
C ASN A 83 -20.29 2.14 30.94
N ALA A 84 -19.11 1.65 30.64
CA ALA A 84 -18.21 2.26 29.68
C ALA A 84 -18.82 2.28 28.27
N TYR A 85 -19.49 1.21 27.87
CA TYR A 85 -20.18 1.13 26.58
C TYR A 85 -21.27 2.18 26.44
N ASN A 86 -22.15 2.29 27.47
CA ASN A 86 -23.25 3.25 27.48
C ASN A 86 -22.76 4.71 27.56
N ALA A 87 -21.57 4.93 28.16
CA ALA A 87 -20.87 6.21 28.15
C ALA A 87 -20.10 6.48 26.85
N SER A 88 -20.21 5.62 25.82
CA SER A 88 -19.44 5.67 24.56
C SER A 88 -17.92 5.58 24.75
N LYS A 89 -17.46 5.03 25.89
CA LYS A 89 -16.04 4.77 26.21
C LYS A 89 -15.66 3.38 25.71
N PHE A 90 -15.57 3.21 24.39
CA PHE A 90 -15.45 1.89 23.76
C PHE A 90 -14.14 1.18 24.10
N GLY A 91 -13.03 1.92 24.24
CA GLY A 91 -11.74 1.34 24.65
C GLY A 91 -11.82 0.70 26.04
N SER A 92 -12.39 1.41 27.03
CA SER A 92 -12.64 0.91 28.38
C SER A 92 -13.60 -0.27 28.39
N ALA A 93 -14.66 -0.21 27.55
CA ALA A 93 -15.64 -1.28 27.43
C ALA A 93 -14.99 -2.60 26.96
N ILE A 94 -14.13 -2.54 25.95
CA ILE A 94 -13.37 -3.71 25.47
C ILE A 94 -12.44 -4.22 26.57
N TYR A 95 -11.65 -3.34 27.20
CA TYR A 95 -10.72 -3.70 28.27
C TYR A 95 -11.41 -4.44 29.42
N TYR A 96 -12.53 -3.90 29.94
CA TYR A 96 -13.25 -4.55 31.02
C TYR A 96 -13.91 -5.87 30.59
N SER A 97 -14.33 -5.97 29.32
CA SER A 97 -14.86 -7.20 28.77
C SER A 97 -13.82 -8.31 28.68
N GLU A 98 -12.58 -7.97 28.31
CA GLU A 98 -11.45 -8.91 28.31
C GLU A 98 -11.08 -9.34 29.74
N LYS A 99 -11.07 -8.39 30.68
CA LYS A 99 -10.85 -8.71 32.11
C LYS A 99 -11.95 -9.60 32.69
N ASN A 100 -13.20 -9.41 32.28
CA ASN A 100 -14.29 -10.32 32.60
C ASN A 100 -13.98 -11.75 32.16
N ASN A 101 -13.54 -11.90 30.91
CA ASN A 101 -13.21 -13.21 30.36
C ASN A 101 -12.03 -13.88 31.11
N GLU A 102 -10.97 -13.11 31.43
CA GLU A 102 -9.84 -13.61 32.21
C GLU A 102 -10.31 -14.16 33.56
N GLU A 103 -11.20 -13.44 34.29
CA GLU A 103 -11.71 -13.88 35.56
C GLU A 103 -12.63 -15.10 35.45
N ARG A 104 -13.40 -15.21 34.36
CA ARG A 104 -14.24 -16.39 34.10
C ARG A 104 -13.39 -17.65 33.83
N VAL A 105 -12.28 -17.49 33.10
CA VAL A 105 -11.32 -18.57 32.87
C VAL A 105 -10.63 -18.98 34.19
N ARG A 106 -10.18 -18.00 35.02
CA ARG A 106 -9.58 -18.26 36.32
C ARG A 106 -10.54 -18.96 37.28
N ALA A 107 -11.82 -18.64 37.22
CA ALA A 107 -12.87 -19.25 38.02
C ALA A 107 -13.32 -20.62 37.49
N GLY A 108 -12.75 -21.13 36.40
CA GLY A 108 -13.14 -22.40 35.80
C GLY A 108 -14.54 -22.39 35.15
N ILE A 109 -15.07 -21.20 34.88
CA ILE A 109 -16.39 -21.04 34.19
C ILE A 109 -16.25 -21.26 32.69
N PHE A 110 -15.08 -20.92 32.12
CA PHE A 110 -14.71 -21.16 30.71
C PHE A 110 -13.39 -21.90 30.63
N GLU A 111 -13.23 -22.73 29.60
CA GLU A 111 -11.95 -23.29 29.22
C GLU A 111 -11.09 -22.26 28.46
N LYS A 112 -9.77 -22.35 28.68
CA LYS A 112 -8.84 -21.48 27.98
C LYS A 112 -8.86 -21.76 26.46
N GLY A 113 -9.16 -20.75 25.66
CA GLY A 113 -9.21 -20.86 24.18
C GLY A 113 -10.59 -21.21 23.64
N GLU A 114 -11.64 -21.17 24.47
CA GLU A 114 -13.03 -21.11 24.01
C GLU A 114 -13.39 -19.69 23.55
N LEU A 115 -14.42 -19.61 22.68
CA LEU A 115 -14.98 -18.32 22.26
C LEU A 115 -15.68 -17.65 23.43
N ALA A 116 -15.46 -16.37 23.59
CA ALA A 116 -16.03 -15.58 24.68
C ALA A 116 -16.96 -14.48 24.16
N HIS A 117 -17.93 -14.06 24.99
CA HIS A 117 -18.77 -12.90 24.69
C HIS A 117 -17.95 -11.61 24.50
N SER A 118 -16.82 -11.46 25.18
CA SER A 118 -15.88 -10.35 24.98
C SER A 118 -15.29 -10.31 23.56
N ASP A 119 -15.11 -11.46 22.92
CA ASP A 119 -14.62 -11.54 21.56
C ASP A 119 -15.66 -11.01 20.57
N LEU A 120 -16.91 -11.44 20.70
CA LEU A 120 -18.02 -10.95 19.88
C LEU A 120 -18.24 -9.44 20.11
N PHE A 121 -18.20 -9.01 21.37
CA PHE A 121 -18.37 -7.61 21.74
C PHE A 121 -17.28 -6.73 21.10
N ALA A 122 -16.01 -7.12 21.22
CA ALA A 122 -14.91 -6.39 20.61
C ALA A 122 -15.04 -6.33 19.07
N LEU A 123 -15.39 -7.47 18.43
CA LEU A 123 -15.63 -7.53 17.00
C LEU A 123 -16.75 -6.59 16.55
N SER A 124 -17.88 -6.58 17.28
CA SER A 124 -19.00 -5.69 17.00
C SER A 124 -18.62 -4.23 17.10
N LEU A 125 -17.85 -3.84 18.13
CA LEU A 125 -17.36 -2.48 18.27
C LEU A 125 -16.41 -2.06 17.16
N TYR A 126 -15.43 -2.90 16.80
CA TYR A 126 -14.53 -2.63 15.66
C TYR A 126 -15.29 -2.53 14.34
N TYR A 127 -16.26 -3.43 14.11
CA TYR A 127 -17.09 -3.42 12.91
C TYR A 127 -17.93 -2.14 12.79
N ASN A 128 -18.63 -1.75 13.87
CA ASN A 128 -19.46 -0.55 13.91
C ASN A 128 -18.64 0.73 13.70
N ASN A 129 -17.41 0.75 14.20
CA ASN A 129 -16.47 1.85 13.97
C ASN A 129 -15.76 1.77 12.60
N ARG A 130 -16.08 0.78 11.76
CA ARG A 130 -15.45 0.52 10.45
C ARG A 130 -13.94 0.27 10.51
N ASP A 131 -13.44 -0.17 11.65
CA ASP A 131 -12.04 -0.57 11.85
C ASP A 131 -11.85 -2.03 11.38
N TYR A 132 -12.09 -2.25 10.09
CA TYR A 132 -12.00 -3.59 9.49
C TYR A 132 -10.63 -4.26 9.66
N PRO A 133 -9.49 -3.55 9.65
CA PRO A 133 -8.20 -4.17 9.96
C PRO A 133 -8.17 -4.84 11.33
N LYS A 134 -8.72 -4.21 12.38
CA LYS A 134 -8.79 -4.82 13.71
C LYS A 134 -9.78 -5.99 13.78
N VAL A 135 -10.91 -5.89 13.05
CA VAL A 135 -11.83 -7.03 12.91
C VAL A 135 -11.10 -8.24 12.30
N ILE A 136 -10.39 -8.04 11.19
CA ILE A 136 -9.66 -9.12 10.50
C ILE A 136 -8.58 -9.71 11.41
N MET A 137 -7.81 -8.88 12.10
CA MET A 137 -6.78 -9.35 13.03
C MET A 137 -7.38 -10.20 14.16
N LYS A 138 -8.50 -9.75 14.75
CA LYS A 138 -9.20 -10.52 15.79
C LYS A 138 -9.77 -11.84 15.23
N LEU A 139 -10.34 -11.84 14.03
CA LEU A 139 -10.83 -13.07 13.36
C LEU A 139 -9.71 -14.08 13.09
N LEU A 140 -8.51 -13.63 12.75
CA LEU A 140 -7.35 -14.51 12.59
C LEU A 140 -6.96 -15.18 13.91
N ILE A 141 -7.00 -14.44 15.03
CA ILE A 141 -6.73 -14.97 16.37
C ILE A 141 -7.79 -16.02 16.76
N LEU A 142 -9.07 -15.79 16.43
CA LEU A 142 -10.18 -16.67 16.77
C LEU A 142 -10.32 -17.88 15.83
N GLY A 143 -9.69 -17.85 14.65
CA GLY A 143 -9.78 -18.88 13.61
C GLY A 143 -9.58 -20.31 14.14
N PRO A 144 -8.54 -20.62 14.93
CA PRO A 144 -8.35 -21.95 15.50
C PRO A 144 -9.50 -22.41 16.42
N ALA A 145 -10.11 -21.50 17.17
CA ALA A 145 -11.27 -21.81 18.02
C ALA A 145 -12.52 -22.07 17.17
N LEU A 146 -12.80 -21.21 16.19
CA LEU A 146 -13.93 -21.34 15.27
C LEU A 146 -13.88 -22.65 14.50
N ASN A 147 -12.73 -23.04 13.99
CA ASN A 147 -12.54 -24.29 13.23
C ASN A 147 -12.77 -25.57 14.06
N ARG A 148 -12.71 -25.50 15.38
CA ARG A 148 -12.99 -26.64 16.28
C ARG A 148 -14.48 -26.83 16.56
N VAL A 149 -15.30 -25.78 16.36
CA VAL A 149 -16.74 -25.81 16.71
C VAL A 149 -17.51 -26.90 15.99
N PRO A 150 -17.40 -27.14 14.66
CA PRO A 150 -18.14 -28.22 14.02
C PRO A 150 -17.91 -29.58 14.68
N ALA A 151 -16.65 -29.93 14.91
CA ALA A 151 -16.30 -31.20 15.55
C ALA A 151 -16.83 -31.29 17.00
N ALA A 152 -16.82 -30.18 17.75
CA ALA A 152 -17.37 -30.10 19.09
C ALA A 152 -18.91 -30.25 19.10
N VAL A 153 -19.60 -29.69 18.08
CA VAL A 153 -21.05 -29.89 17.89
C VAL A 153 -21.35 -31.36 17.58
N THR A 154 -20.66 -31.93 16.60
CA THR A 154 -20.84 -33.37 16.24
C THR A 154 -20.62 -34.28 17.43
N ALA A 155 -19.61 -34.02 18.25
CA ALA A 155 -19.31 -34.80 19.47
C ALA A 155 -20.28 -34.53 20.63
N GLY A 156 -21.24 -33.62 20.48
CA GLY A 156 -22.17 -33.24 21.53
C GLY A 156 -21.49 -32.47 22.69
N LYS A 157 -20.29 -31.91 22.50
CA LYS A 157 -19.52 -31.18 23.53
C LYS A 157 -19.77 -29.68 23.52
N ALA A 158 -20.12 -29.09 22.36
CA ALA A 158 -20.38 -27.66 22.26
C ALA A 158 -21.67 -27.28 23.01
N SER A 159 -21.62 -26.23 23.83
CA SER A 159 -22.82 -25.64 24.41
C SER A 159 -23.59 -24.80 23.38
N PRO A 160 -24.92 -24.60 23.57
CA PRO A 160 -25.67 -23.70 22.71
C PRO A 160 -25.10 -22.29 22.64
N GLU A 161 -24.58 -21.74 23.74
CA GLU A 161 -23.93 -20.42 23.77
C GLU A 161 -22.66 -20.37 22.95
N GLN A 162 -21.83 -21.42 22.96
CA GLN A 162 -20.63 -21.55 22.14
C GLN A 162 -20.95 -21.55 20.64
N VAL A 163 -22.01 -22.25 20.25
CA VAL A 163 -22.51 -22.27 18.87
C VAL A 163 -23.02 -20.90 18.46
N PHE A 164 -23.80 -20.24 19.32
CA PHE A 164 -24.29 -18.89 19.08
C PHE A 164 -23.15 -17.90 18.86
N LEU A 165 -22.15 -17.91 19.74
CA LEU A 165 -20.96 -17.06 19.61
C LEU A 165 -20.22 -17.32 18.30
N ALA A 166 -20.03 -18.60 17.93
CA ALA A 166 -19.35 -18.95 16.71
C ALA A 166 -20.08 -18.43 15.46
N LEU A 167 -21.40 -18.62 15.41
CA LEU A 167 -22.23 -18.17 14.28
C LEU A 167 -22.27 -16.64 14.20
N SER A 168 -22.39 -15.93 15.32
CA SER A 168 -22.38 -14.46 15.34
C SER A 168 -21.01 -13.88 14.94
N ILE A 169 -19.92 -14.52 15.35
CA ILE A 169 -18.56 -14.12 14.91
C ILE A 169 -18.39 -14.37 13.41
N LEU A 170 -18.90 -15.50 12.88
CA LEU A 170 -18.82 -15.83 11.47
C LEU A 170 -19.71 -14.94 10.61
N GLU A 171 -20.88 -14.55 11.10
CA GLU A 171 -21.71 -13.51 10.47
C GLU A 171 -20.91 -12.21 10.32
N THR A 172 -20.33 -11.68 11.41
CA THR A 172 -19.47 -10.50 11.40
C THR A 172 -18.30 -10.65 10.43
N ALA A 173 -17.73 -11.85 10.32
CA ALA A 173 -16.66 -12.15 9.37
C ALA A 173 -17.14 -12.05 7.93
N VAL A 174 -18.28 -12.65 7.58
CA VAL A 174 -18.86 -12.58 6.21
C VAL A 174 -19.16 -11.13 5.84
N TYR A 175 -19.73 -10.35 6.74
CA TYR A 175 -19.99 -8.92 6.54
C TYR A 175 -18.70 -8.12 6.32
N THR A 176 -17.69 -8.35 7.17
CA THR A 176 -16.40 -7.67 7.06
C THR A 176 -15.69 -7.97 5.74
N TYR A 177 -15.58 -9.25 5.38
CA TYR A 177 -14.93 -9.66 4.14
C TYR A 177 -15.73 -9.23 2.89
N ALA A 178 -17.06 -9.11 2.98
CA ALA A 178 -17.88 -8.52 1.92
C ALA A 178 -17.54 -7.03 1.73
N LYS A 179 -17.37 -6.26 2.81
CA LYS A 179 -17.01 -4.82 2.77
C LYS A 179 -15.57 -4.58 2.30
N THR A 180 -14.66 -5.49 2.61
CA THR A 180 -13.24 -5.37 2.22
C THR A 180 -12.91 -6.02 0.87
N GLY A 181 -13.88 -6.72 0.25
CA GLY A 181 -13.71 -7.35 -1.07
C GLY A 181 -12.94 -8.69 -1.05
N ASP A 182 -12.64 -9.25 0.13
CA ASP A 182 -11.96 -10.55 0.24
C ASP A 182 -12.98 -11.70 0.04
N SER A 183 -13.17 -12.08 -1.22
CA SER A 183 -14.11 -13.14 -1.60
C SER A 183 -13.69 -14.54 -1.09
N VAL A 184 -12.39 -14.80 -0.95
CA VAL A 184 -11.87 -16.10 -0.49
C VAL A 184 -12.14 -16.28 1.00
N ALA A 185 -11.77 -15.32 1.82
CA ALA A 185 -12.02 -15.35 3.26
C ALA A 185 -13.52 -15.31 3.58
N ARG A 186 -14.31 -14.51 2.84
CA ARG A 186 -15.77 -14.48 2.95
C ARG A 186 -16.39 -15.86 2.71
N MET A 187 -16.00 -16.53 1.62
CA MET A 187 -16.53 -17.86 1.29
C MET A 187 -16.10 -18.92 2.31
N ALA A 188 -14.88 -18.82 2.86
CA ALA A 188 -14.42 -19.72 3.91
C ALA A 188 -15.25 -19.56 5.20
N ALA A 189 -15.49 -18.32 5.64
CA ALA A 189 -16.34 -18.02 6.80
C ALA A 189 -17.79 -18.50 6.58
N PHE A 190 -18.36 -18.25 5.40
CA PHE A 190 -19.70 -18.71 5.03
C PHE A 190 -19.83 -20.24 5.09
N ARG A 191 -18.87 -20.97 4.48
CA ARG A 191 -18.88 -22.44 4.51
C ARG A 191 -18.75 -22.99 5.92
N LEU A 192 -17.93 -22.37 6.76
CA LEU A 192 -17.78 -22.80 8.15
C LEU A 192 -19.07 -22.60 8.94
N ALA A 193 -19.77 -21.46 8.77
CA ALA A 193 -21.06 -21.20 9.36
C ALA A 193 -22.10 -22.24 8.91
N ALA A 194 -22.19 -22.51 7.61
CA ALA A 194 -23.09 -23.53 7.06
C ALA A 194 -22.81 -24.93 7.61
N THR A 195 -21.53 -25.30 7.80
CA THR A 195 -21.14 -26.58 8.39
C THR A 195 -21.63 -26.67 9.85
N ILE A 196 -21.44 -25.61 10.64
CA ILE A 196 -21.94 -25.58 12.03
C ILE A 196 -23.46 -25.74 12.05
N GLN A 197 -24.18 -25.00 11.21
CA GLN A 197 -25.64 -25.09 11.10
C GLN A 197 -26.13 -26.50 10.72
N GLN A 198 -25.43 -27.13 9.79
CA GLN A 198 -25.75 -28.52 9.42
C GLN A 198 -25.61 -29.49 10.59
N GLU A 199 -24.54 -29.37 11.38
CA GLU A 199 -24.33 -30.22 12.56
C GLU A 199 -25.36 -29.94 13.68
N VAL A 200 -25.74 -28.67 13.87
CA VAL A 200 -26.79 -28.26 14.82
C VAL A 200 -28.13 -28.92 14.47
N ARG A 201 -28.51 -28.93 13.19
CA ARG A 201 -29.75 -29.55 12.69
C ARG A 201 -29.84 -31.08 12.93
N ARG A 202 -28.68 -31.73 13.13
CA ARG A 202 -28.64 -33.16 13.49
C ARG A 202 -28.95 -33.42 14.94
N GLN A 203 -28.97 -32.39 15.79
CA GLN A 203 -29.19 -32.47 17.24
C GLN A 203 -30.23 -31.42 17.70
N PRO A 204 -31.45 -31.37 17.15
CA PRO A 204 -32.37 -30.25 17.34
C PRO A 204 -32.79 -30.07 18.80
N GLU A 205 -32.98 -31.16 19.54
CA GLU A 205 -33.42 -31.09 20.95
C GLU A 205 -32.40 -30.33 21.83
N LYS A 206 -31.11 -30.54 21.60
CA LYS A 206 -30.05 -29.89 22.38
C LYS A 206 -30.02 -28.41 22.15
N TYR A 207 -30.30 -27.95 20.94
CA TYR A 207 -30.14 -26.57 20.50
C TYR A 207 -31.47 -25.81 20.38
N ALA A 208 -32.61 -26.46 20.74
CA ALA A 208 -33.97 -25.92 20.55
C ALA A 208 -34.15 -24.49 21.04
N ARG A 209 -33.59 -24.17 22.22
CA ARG A 209 -33.72 -22.83 22.84
C ARG A 209 -33.11 -21.71 22.00
N PHE A 210 -32.06 -21.99 21.23
CA PHE A 210 -31.32 -21.00 20.42
C PHE A 210 -31.67 -21.10 18.92
N LEU A 211 -32.55 -22.00 18.55
CA LEU A 211 -32.87 -22.25 17.14
C LEU A 211 -33.37 -20.99 16.42
N PRO A 212 -34.24 -20.14 17.00
CA PRO A 212 -34.64 -18.90 16.33
C PRO A 212 -33.48 -17.97 16.04
N GLN A 213 -32.52 -17.81 16.97
CA GLN A 213 -31.32 -16.99 16.75
C GLN A 213 -30.40 -17.62 15.69
N TYR A 214 -30.29 -18.96 15.65
CA TYR A 214 -29.46 -19.61 14.65
C TYR A 214 -30.04 -19.46 13.24
N ASN A 215 -31.37 -19.57 13.07
CA ASN A 215 -32.04 -19.34 11.79
C ASN A 215 -31.81 -17.90 11.31
N TYR A 216 -32.00 -16.93 12.18
CA TYR A 216 -31.68 -15.54 11.92
C TYR A 216 -30.22 -15.37 11.41
N LEU A 217 -29.23 -15.90 12.15
CA LEU A 217 -27.81 -15.80 11.80
C LEU A 217 -27.53 -16.51 10.46
N GLU A 218 -28.21 -17.62 10.16
CA GLU A 218 -28.11 -18.31 8.88
C GLU A 218 -28.61 -17.43 7.74
N HIS A 219 -29.81 -16.86 7.87
CA HIS A 219 -30.40 -16.00 6.85
C HIS A 219 -29.59 -14.73 6.64
N CYS A 220 -29.11 -14.07 7.70
CA CYS A 220 -28.25 -12.90 7.60
C CYS A 220 -26.92 -13.19 6.89
N THR A 221 -26.27 -14.31 7.27
CA THR A 221 -25.01 -14.73 6.66
C THR A 221 -25.19 -15.07 5.19
N ALA A 222 -26.26 -15.79 4.85
CA ALA A 222 -26.61 -16.14 3.47
C ALA A 222 -27.00 -14.90 2.65
N TYR A 223 -27.81 -14.00 3.21
CA TYR A 223 -28.18 -12.72 2.60
C TYR A 223 -26.94 -11.95 2.14
N ARG A 224 -25.98 -11.76 3.03
CA ARG A 224 -24.77 -10.99 2.71
C ARG A 224 -23.89 -11.72 1.68
N ASN A 225 -23.85 -13.04 1.73
CA ASN A 225 -23.14 -13.83 0.74
C ASN A 225 -23.76 -13.70 -0.66
N GLU A 226 -25.09 -13.87 -0.79
CA GLU A 226 -25.80 -13.75 -2.07
C GLU A 226 -25.73 -12.33 -2.64
N LEU A 227 -25.84 -11.32 -1.77
CA LEU A 227 -25.67 -9.93 -2.17
C LEU A 227 -24.27 -9.67 -2.76
N SER A 228 -23.24 -10.24 -2.14
CA SER A 228 -21.85 -10.12 -2.61
C SER A 228 -21.55 -10.92 -3.88
N LEU A 229 -22.36 -11.92 -4.20
CA LEU A 229 -22.29 -12.68 -5.45
C LEU A 229 -23.06 -12.01 -6.60
N GLY A 230 -23.80 -10.94 -6.32
CA GLY A 230 -24.62 -10.23 -7.32
C GLY A 230 -25.96 -10.91 -7.58
N HIS A 231 -26.51 -11.65 -6.62
CA HIS A 231 -27.81 -12.33 -6.69
C HIS A 231 -28.86 -11.57 -5.84
N PRO A 232 -29.35 -10.41 -6.27
CA PRO A 232 -30.19 -9.55 -5.47
C PRO A 232 -31.55 -10.15 -5.12
N GLU A 233 -32.16 -10.97 -5.98
CA GLU A 233 -33.47 -11.60 -5.72
C GLU A 233 -33.37 -12.63 -4.60
N ALA A 234 -32.32 -13.48 -4.63
CA ALA A 234 -32.02 -14.43 -3.57
C ALA A 234 -31.70 -13.71 -2.25
N ALA A 235 -30.91 -12.64 -2.32
CA ALA A 235 -30.59 -11.81 -1.16
C ALA A 235 -31.86 -11.19 -0.55
N GLN A 236 -32.77 -10.67 -1.38
CA GLN A 236 -34.04 -10.11 -0.90
C GLN A 236 -34.89 -11.13 -0.14
N GLN A 237 -35.02 -12.34 -0.66
CA GLN A 237 -35.75 -13.42 0.00
C GLN A 237 -35.15 -13.77 1.36
N LEU A 238 -33.82 -13.86 1.43
CA LEU A 238 -33.10 -14.16 2.67
C LEU A 238 -33.21 -13.04 3.70
N LEU A 239 -33.19 -11.76 3.26
CA LEU A 239 -33.43 -10.61 4.12
C LEU A 239 -34.82 -10.64 4.72
N HIS A 240 -35.85 -10.96 3.93
CA HIS A 240 -37.22 -11.10 4.43
C HIS A 240 -37.31 -12.28 5.41
N SER A 241 -36.70 -13.42 5.11
CA SER A 241 -36.69 -14.58 6.02
C SER A 241 -36.04 -14.22 7.37
N ALA A 242 -34.94 -13.43 7.37
CA ALA A 242 -34.31 -12.97 8.59
C ALA A 242 -35.22 -12.00 9.40
N ILE A 243 -35.98 -11.14 8.71
CA ILE A 243 -36.98 -10.26 9.35
C ILE A 243 -38.10 -11.10 9.97
N ASP A 244 -38.64 -12.06 9.24
CA ASP A 244 -39.68 -12.98 9.72
C ASP A 244 -39.23 -13.77 10.94
N ASP A 245 -37.96 -14.23 10.97
CA ASP A 245 -37.38 -14.90 12.13
C ASP A 245 -37.43 -14.03 13.38
N VAL A 246 -36.97 -12.76 13.28
CA VAL A 246 -36.96 -11.82 14.42
C VAL A 246 -38.38 -11.45 14.84
N GLU A 247 -39.31 -11.30 13.92
CA GLU A 247 -40.71 -10.97 14.19
C GLU A 247 -41.48 -12.16 14.77
N SER A 248 -41.01 -13.40 14.60
CA SER A 248 -41.66 -14.60 15.08
C SER A 248 -41.91 -14.58 16.60
N ALA A 249 -42.97 -15.31 17.05
CA ALA A 249 -43.29 -15.37 18.47
C ALA A 249 -42.20 -16.04 19.32
N ASP A 250 -41.45 -16.96 18.70
CA ASP A 250 -40.42 -17.77 19.34
C ASP A 250 -39.07 -17.03 19.53
N PHE A 251 -38.89 -15.90 18.85
CA PHE A 251 -37.66 -15.10 19.04
C PHE A 251 -37.62 -14.43 20.39
N PRO A 252 -36.47 -14.39 21.09
CA PRO A 252 -36.38 -13.80 22.43
C PRO A 252 -36.79 -12.33 22.46
N LYS A 253 -37.82 -12.02 23.27
CA LYS A 253 -38.44 -10.68 23.31
C LYS A 253 -37.46 -9.55 23.64
N ASN A 254 -36.50 -9.84 24.51
CA ASN A 254 -35.46 -8.87 24.92
C ASN A 254 -34.43 -8.58 23.81
N LEU A 255 -34.38 -9.38 22.75
CA LEU A 255 -33.44 -9.21 21.62
C LEU A 255 -34.12 -8.67 20.36
N LYS A 256 -35.48 -8.76 20.27
CA LYS A 256 -36.22 -8.35 19.07
C LYS A 256 -35.91 -6.94 18.63
N ALA A 257 -35.85 -5.99 19.56
CA ALA A 257 -35.63 -4.60 19.22
C ALA A 257 -34.25 -4.39 18.57
N ASP A 258 -33.19 -4.93 19.16
CA ASP A 258 -31.82 -4.73 18.70
C ASP A 258 -31.58 -5.41 17.33
N TYR A 259 -32.04 -6.65 17.18
CA TYR A 259 -31.89 -7.43 15.94
C TYR A 259 -32.79 -6.87 14.82
N GLY A 260 -34.00 -6.39 15.17
CA GLY A 260 -34.91 -5.75 14.22
C GLY A 260 -34.32 -4.44 13.68
N VAL A 261 -33.79 -3.58 14.52
CA VAL A 261 -33.13 -2.33 14.08
C VAL A 261 -31.99 -2.61 13.11
N SER A 262 -31.16 -3.61 13.39
CA SER A 262 -30.07 -4.00 12.48
C SER A 262 -30.59 -4.44 11.11
N LEU A 263 -31.62 -5.27 11.06
CA LEU A 263 -32.23 -5.76 9.80
C LEU A 263 -32.94 -4.67 9.02
N TYR A 264 -33.71 -3.80 9.70
CA TYR A 264 -34.41 -2.73 9.02
C TYR A 264 -33.43 -1.70 8.44
N THR A 265 -32.30 -1.47 9.11
CA THR A 265 -31.18 -0.67 8.59
C THR A 265 -30.62 -1.28 7.30
N GLU A 266 -30.36 -2.58 7.29
CA GLU A 266 -29.93 -3.31 6.09
C GLU A 266 -30.98 -3.26 4.97
N ALA A 267 -32.27 -3.39 5.32
CA ALA A 267 -33.36 -3.30 4.35
C ALA A 267 -33.45 -1.90 3.70
N VAL A 268 -33.31 -0.83 4.48
CA VAL A 268 -33.31 0.54 3.96
C VAL A 268 -32.18 0.70 2.93
N ASP A 269 -30.96 0.31 3.24
CA ASP A 269 -29.83 0.39 2.31
C ASP A 269 -30.06 -0.50 1.08
N PHE A 270 -30.51 -1.76 1.28
CA PHE A 270 -30.81 -2.71 0.21
C PHE A 270 -31.78 -2.14 -0.82
N TYR A 271 -32.88 -1.52 -0.37
CA TYR A 271 -33.91 -1.00 -1.25
C TYR A 271 -33.54 0.34 -1.90
N PHE A 272 -32.83 1.22 -1.19
CA PHE A 272 -32.29 2.44 -1.79
C PHE A 272 -31.29 2.14 -2.90
N ASP A 273 -30.41 1.18 -2.72
CA ASP A 273 -29.40 0.83 -3.72
C ASP A 273 -30.03 0.24 -5.00
N ARG A 274 -31.31 -0.20 -4.93
CA ARG A 274 -32.10 -0.70 -6.06
C ARG A 274 -33.13 0.28 -6.57
N ASN A 275 -33.09 1.51 -6.09
CA ASN A 275 -34.05 2.57 -6.43
C ASN A 275 -35.53 2.19 -6.11
N GLN A 276 -35.73 1.30 -5.13
CA GLN A 276 -37.05 0.90 -4.63
C GLN A 276 -37.44 1.77 -3.44
N VAL A 277 -37.71 3.05 -3.73
CA VAL A 277 -37.87 4.12 -2.74
C VAL A 277 -39.00 3.84 -1.75
N ASP A 278 -40.14 3.29 -2.22
CA ASP A 278 -41.28 3.02 -1.36
C ASP A 278 -41.00 1.94 -0.32
N SER A 279 -40.30 0.89 -0.71
CA SER A 279 -39.84 -0.16 0.21
C SER A 279 -38.84 0.39 1.23
N ALA A 280 -37.87 1.20 0.77
CA ALA A 280 -36.92 1.86 1.66
C ALA A 280 -37.61 2.77 2.68
N ARG A 281 -38.60 3.56 2.23
CA ARG A 281 -39.43 4.45 3.08
C ARG A 281 -40.13 3.65 4.16
N ARG A 282 -40.76 2.52 3.80
CA ARG A 282 -41.47 1.67 4.77
C ARG A 282 -40.58 1.24 5.93
N TYR A 283 -39.37 0.77 5.65
CA TYR A 283 -38.44 0.34 6.71
C TYR A 283 -37.85 1.53 7.48
N LEU A 284 -37.67 2.66 6.82
CA LEU A 284 -37.21 3.88 7.48
C LEU A 284 -38.28 4.43 8.46
N ASP A 285 -39.56 4.37 8.09
CA ASP A 285 -40.67 4.73 8.96
C ASP A 285 -40.77 3.80 10.19
N ILE A 286 -40.49 2.50 10.02
CA ILE A 286 -40.42 1.55 11.13
C ILE A 286 -39.27 1.94 12.08
N LEU A 287 -38.09 2.29 11.54
CA LEU A 287 -36.94 2.72 12.33
C LEU A 287 -37.22 4.02 13.09
N HIS A 288 -37.90 4.99 12.47
CA HIS A 288 -38.36 6.21 13.14
C HIS A 288 -39.34 5.93 14.31
N GLY A 289 -40.19 4.92 14.14
CA GLY A 289 -41.17 4.50 15.18
C GLY A 289 -40.53 3.78 16.37
N HIS A 290 -39.34 3.16 16.22
CA HIS A 290 -38.69 2.44 17.30
C HIS A 290 -38.13 3.33 18.41
N GLY A 291 -38.13 4.65 18.21
CA GLY A 291 -37.61 5.62 19.20
C GLY A 291 -36.11 5.37 19.47
N ALA A 292 -35.32 6.41 19.57
CA ALA A 292 -33.90 6.28 19.90
C ALA A 292 -33.74 5.56 21.25
N ASN A 293 -33.48 4.25 21.22
CA ASN A 293 -32.89 3.58 22.36
C ASN A 293 -31.55 4.28 22.66
N ALA A 294 -31.33 4.69 23.88
CA ALA A 294 -30.17 5.49 24.27
C ALA A 294 -28.84 4.83 23.85
N MET A 295 -28.86 3.53 23.68
CA MET A 295 -27.73 2.67 23.34
C MET A 295 -27.14 2.89 21.91
N TYR A 296 -27.97 3.33 20.93
CA TYR A 296 -27.53 3.55 19.53
C TYR A 296 -27.81 5.00 19.07
N ALA A 297 -28.19 5.88 19.98
CA ALA A 297 -28.85 7.16 19.69
C ALA A 297 -28.09 8.05 18.67
N VAL A 298 -26.77 8.06 18.68
CA VAL A 298 -25.99 8.95 17.78
C VAL A 298 -25.77 8.33 16.41
N THR A 299 -25.44 7.04 16.35
CA THR A 299 -25.25 6.32 15.08
C THR A 299 -26.57 6.13 14.35
N ASP A 300 -27.64 5.82 15.08
CA ASP A 300 -28.98 5.64 14.53
C ASP A 300 -29.58 6.96 14.02
N GLN A 301 -29.44 8.06 14.76
CA GLN A 301 -29.86 9.36 14.27
C GLN A 301 -29.13 9.79 13.01
N GLY A 302 -27.83 9.52 12.92
CA GLY A 302 -27.05 9.78 11.72
C GLY A 302 -27.54 8.97 10.53
N PHE A 303 -27.86 7.69 10.73
CA PHE A 303 -28.38 6.81 9.69
C PHE A 303 -29.78 7.27 9.22
N LEU A 304 -30.70 7.55 10.15
CA LEU A 304 -32.04 8.04 9.84
C LEU A 304 -31.99 9.34 9.01
N LEU A 305 -31.13 10.29 9.39
CA LEU A 305 -30.95 11.54 8.64
C LEU A 305 -30.39 11.32 7.23
N VAL A 306 -29.54 10.32 7.02
CA VAL A 306 -29.07 9.93 5.67
C VAL A 306 -30.21 9.36 4.86
N GLY A 307 -31.05 8.48 5.45
CA GLY A 307 -32.24 7.94 4.82
C GLY A 307 -33.23 9.03 4.42
N ASP A 308 -33.55 9.93 5.36
CA ASP A 308 -34.40 11.08 5.12
C ASP A 308 -33.88 11.98 4.00
N SER A 309 -32.56 12.23 3.99
CA SER A 309 -31.93 13.01 2.92
C SER A 309 -32.14 12.37 1.54
N ARG A 310 -32.00 11.03 1.44
CA ARG A 310 -32.23 10.28 0.18
C ARG A 310 -33.70 10.39 -0.27
N LEU A 311 -34.65 10.30 0.65
CA LEU A 311 -36.08 10.50 0.35
C LEU A 311 -36.37 11.92 -0.13
N LEU A 312 -35.91 12.94 0.60
CA LEU A 312 -36.10 14.36 0.25
C LEU A 312 -35.49 14.70 -1.11
N ALA A 313 -34.31 14.13 -1.41
CA ALA A 313 -33.69 14.32 -2.72
C ALA A 313 -34.52 13.68 -3.84
N GLY A 314 -35.11 12.50 -3.62
CA GLY A 314 -36.05 11.86 -4.53
C GLY A 314 -37.33 12.68 -4.78
N GLU A 315 -37.77 13.46 -3.79
CA GLU A 315 -38.90 14.37 -3.88
C GLU A 315 -38.53 15.75 -4.51
N GLY A 316 -37.25 15.94 -4.89
CA GLY A 316 -36.79 17.23 -5.45
C GLY A 316 -36.52 18.32 -4.40
N LYS A 317 -36.61 18.00 -3.11
CA LYS A 317 -36.38 18.91 -1.98
C LYS A 317 -34.89 18.97 -1.61
N TYR A 318 -34.06 19.40 -2.56
CA TYR A 318 -32.60 19.30 -2.44
C TYR A 318 -32.01 20.14 -1.29
N ALA A 319 -32.59 21.28 -0.96
CA ALA A 319 -32.12 22.11 0.14
C ALA A 319 -32.32 21.40 1.50
N GLU A 320 -33.48 20.79 1.71
CA GLU A 320 -33.82 20.04 2.93
C GLU A 320 -32.97 18.77 3.00
N ALA A 321 -32.81 18.06 1.88
CA ALA A 321 -31.93 16.90 1.76
C ALA A 321 -30.49 17.22 2.17
N TYR A 322 -29.95 18.34 1.67
CA TYR A 322 -28.60 18.79 2.05
C TYR A 322 -28.50 19.10 3.55
N GLN A 323 -29.49 19.74 4.15
CA GLN A 323 -29.49 20.04 5.59
C GLN A 323 -29.53 18.76 6.44
N ALA A 324 -30.33 17.78 6.05
CA ALA A 324 -30.39 16.47 6.71
C ALA A 324 -29.03 15.74 6.61
N LEU A 325 -28.45 15.69 5.42
CA LEU A 325 -27.14 15.06 5.19
C LEU A 325 -26.01 15.77 5.97
N ARG A 326 -26.02 17.10 5.99
CA ARG A 326 -25.05 17.90 6.76
C ARG A 326 -25.16 17.62 8.26
N LYS A 327 -26.39 17.53 8.78
CA LYS A 327 -26.62 17.19 10.19
C LYS A 327 -26.14 15.77 10.50
N ALA A 328 -26.41 14.80 9.63
CA ALA A 328 -25.90 13.43 9.76
C ALA A 328 -24.38 13.39 9.80
N TRP A 329 -23.74 14.16 8.92
CA TRP A 329 -22.26 14.24 8.87
C TRP A 329 -21.67 14.85 10.15
N LEU A 330 -22.26 15.95 10.65
CA LEU A 330 -21.81 16.58 11.90
C LEU A 330 -21.96 15.64 13.11
N LEU A 331 -23.07 14.89 13.18
CA LEU A 331 -23.27 13.89 14.24
C LEU A 331 -22.22 12.78 14.17
N ARG A 332 -21.93 12.29 12.96
CA ARG A 332 -20.91 11.24 12.77
C ARG A 332 -19.50 11.73 13.07
N ASP A 333 -19.19 12.97 12.67
CA ASP A 333 -17.89 13.59 12.94
C ASP A 333 -17.70 13.82 14.44
N SER A 334 -18.73 14.33 15.13
CA SER A 334 -18.74 14.48 16.59
C SER A 334 -18.56 13.13 17.32
N ALA A 335 -19.23 12.08 16.87
CA ALA A 335 -19.09 10.75 17.43
C ALA A 335 -17.68 10.18 17.19
N PHE A 336 -17.14 10.37 16.00
CA PHE A 336 -15.78 9.97 15.67
C PHE A 336 -14.74 10.71 16.52
N TYR A 337 -14.89 12.02 16.71
CA TYR A 337 -14.04 12.81 17.60
C TYR A 337 -14.18 12.38 19.06
N ALA A 338 -15.39 12.09 19.54
CA ALA A 338 -15.61 11.57 20.89
C ALA A 338 -14.90 10.23 21.11
N VAL A 339 -14.96 9.33 20.13
CA VAL A 339 -14.27 8.03 20.17
C VAL A 339 -12.75 8.18 20.06
N SER A 340 -12.25 9.08 19.17
CA SER A 340 -10.82 9.24 18.94
C SER A 340 -10.12 10.09 20.01
N SER A 341 -10.85 11.03 20.65
CA SER A 341 -10.33 11.86 21.73
C SER A 341 -10.46 11.20 23.11
N ASP A 342 -11.05 10.00 23.17
CA ASP A 342 -11.26 9.29 24.40
C ASP A 342 -9.90 8.93 25.03
N LYS A 343 -9.62 9.53 26.20
CA LYS A 343 -8.47 9.18 27.03
C LYS A 343 -8.47 7.68 27.38
N ASP A 344 -9.62 7.02 27.27
CA ASP A 344 -9.79 5.61 27.49
C ASP A 344 -9.22 4.74 26.36
N ASN A 345 -9.08 5.28 25.12
CA ASN A 345 -8.27 4.64 24.08
C ASN A 345 -6.80 4.52 24.52
N ASN A 346 -6.31 5.44 25.36
CA ASN A 346 -4.98 5.34 25.96
C ASN A 346 -4.90 4.27 27.04
N LEU A 347 -5.96 4.05 27.82
CA LEU A 347 -6.03 2.96 28.81
C LEU A 347 -6.14 1.60 28.12
N TYR A 348 -6.92 1.48 27.05
CA TYR A 348 -6.95 0.28 26.23
C TYR A 348 -5.62 0.07 25.50
N ALA A 349 -5.04 1.10 24.91
CA ALA A 349 -3.72 1.04 24.30
C ALA A 349 -2.61 0.71 25.32
N LEU A 350 -2.73 1.18 26.58
CA LEU A 350 -1.80 0.83 27.66
C LEU A 350 -1.98 -0.62 28.11
N ALA A 351 -3.22 -1.09 28.21
CA ALA A 351 -3.52 -2.47 28.59
C ALA A 351 -3.24 -3.46 27.44
N GLU A 352 -3.49 -3.06 26.20
CA GLU A 352 -3.07 -3.80 25.01
C GLU A 352 -1.54 -3.81 24.91
N ALA A 353 -0.88 -2.69 25.24
CA ALA A 353 0.57 -2.61 25.33
C ALA A 353 1.12 -3.46 26.51
N GLU A 354 0.45 -3.53 27.66
CA GLU A 354 0.84 -4.41 28.76
C GLU A 354 0.57 -5.89 28.45
N ASN A 355 -0.55 -6.21 27.82
CA ASN A 355 -0.85 -7.57 27.36
C ASN A 355 0.06 -7.96 26.19
N ALA A 356 0.30 -7.06 25.22
CA ALA A 356 1.27 -7.25 24.15
C ALA A 356 2.70 -7.37 24.71
N ARG A 357 3.03 -6.63 25.78
CA ARG A 357 4.32 -6.73 26.46
C ARG A 357 4.44 -8.04 27.26
N ALA A 358 3.37 -8.51 27.87
CA ALA A 358 3.32 -9.81 28.55
C ALA A 358 3.32 -10.99 27.55
N GLU A 359 2.68 -10.84 26.39
CA GLU A 359 2.78 -11.78 25.26
C GLU A 359 4.13 -11.68 24.56
N LEU A 360 4.69 -10.48 24.41
CA LEU A 360 6.07 -10.27 23.97
C LEU A 360 7.07 -10.96 24.91
N LEU A 361 6.94 -10.78 26.21
CA LEU A 361 7.81 -11.45 27.20
C LEU A 361 7.67 -12.97 27.17
N ARG A 362 6.46 -13.51 26.97
CA ARG A 362 6.22 -14.95 26.78
C ARG A 362 6.67 -15.43 25.39
N SER A 363 6.54 -14.58 24.36
CA SER A 363 7.01 -14.84 23.02
C SER A 363 8.53 -14.68 22.90
N GLU A 364 9.15 -13.79 23.69
CA GLU A 364 10.60 -13.63 23.73
C GLU A 364 11.30 -14.90 24.23
N GLU A 365 10.75 -15.57 25.25
CA GLU A 365 11.28 -16.87 25.70
C GLU A 365 11.18 -17.96 24.62
N SER A 366 10.11 -17.96 23.83
CA SER A 366 9.96 -18.89 22.70
C SER A 366 10.68 -18.42 21.43
N LYS A 367 10.85 -17.10 21.23
CA LYS A 367 11.52 -16.48 20.08
C LYS A 367 13.04 -16.51 20.19
N HIS A 368 13.63 -16.57 21.39
CA HIS A 368 15.09 -16.64 21.53
C HIS A 368 15.70 -17.90 20.90
N ALA A 369 14.97 -18.99 20.86
CA ALA A 369 15.41 -20.20 20.12
C ALA A 369 15.21 -20.02 18.60
N ALA A 370 14.08 -19.44 18.15
CA ALA A 370 13.80 -19.19 16.74
C ALA A 370 14.64 -18.02 16.18
N GLN A 371 14.89 -16.98 16.99
CA GLN A 371 15.74 -15.85 16.59
C GLN A 371 17.21 -16.26 16.40
N ARG A 372 17.74 -17.19 17.21
CA ARG A 372 19.09 -17.75 16.99
C ARG A 372 19.18 -18.50 15.65
N SER A 373 18.17 -19.25 15.29
CA SER A 373 18.17 -19.96 13.99
C SER A 373 17.95 -19.01 12.81
N ASN A 374 17.08 -18.00 12.96
CA ASN A 374 16.84 -16.99 11.92
C ASN A 374 18.01 -16.02 11.76
N LEU A 375 18.69 -15.63 12.84
CA LEU A 375 19.95 -14.86 12.79
C LEU A 375 21.07 -15.66 12.12
N LEU A 376 21.19 -16.96 12.42
CA LEU A 376 22.12 -17.84 11.74
C LEU A 376 21.79 -17.99 10.24
N LEU A 377 20.51 -18.17 9.89
CA LEU A 377 20.07 -18.23 8.50
C LEU A 377 20.29 -16.90 7.77
N PHE A 378 20.00 -15.76 8.41
CA PHE A 378 20.27 -14.44 7.85
C PHE A 378 21.76 -14.19 7.67
N PHE A 379 22.59 -14.62 8.65
CA PHE A 379 24.06 -14.51 8.55
C PHE A 379 24.60 -15.39 7.41
N ILE A 380 24.10 -16.62 7.28
CA ILE A 380 24.46 -17.51 6.17
C ILE A 380 24.01 -16.94 4.83
N LEU A 381 22.78 -16.40 4.74
CA LEU A 381 22.25 -15.78 3.52
C LEU A 381 23.05 -14.53 3.15
N THR A 382 23.38 -13.69 4.13
CA THR A 382 24.18 -12.47 3.93
C THR A 382 25.59 -12.83 3.48
N MET A 383 26.20 -13.86 4.06
CA MET A 383 27.51 -14.36 3.64
C MET A 383 27.48 -14.97 2.23
N LEU A 384 26.40 -15.67 1.87
CA LEU A 384 26.20 -16.19 0.52
C LEU A 384 26.01 -15.07 -0.50
N VAL A 385 25.23 -14.04 -0.17
CA VAL A 385 25.05 -12.87 -1.03
C VAL A 385 26.36 -12.09 -1.17
N LEU A 386 27.05 -11.83 -0.06
CA LEU A 386 28.34 -11.14 -0.07
C LEU A 386 29.41 -11.94 -0.84
N GLY A 387 29.43 -13.27 -0.65
CA GLY A 387 30.27 -14.19 -1.43
C GLY A 387 29.91 -14.18 -2.91
N GLY A 388 28.62 -14.17 -3.24
CA GLY A 388 28.14 -14.07 -4.62
C GLY A 388 28.49 -12.73 -5.27
N VAL A 389 28.29 -11.62 -4.55
CA VAL A 389 28.67 -10.27 -5.04
C VAL A 389 30.19 -10.15 -5.24
N THR A 390 30.99 -10.63 -4.27
CA THR A 390 32.46 -10.62 -4.39
C THR A 390 32.93 -11.52 -5.55
N ALA A 391 32.38 -12.71 -5.70
CA ALA A 391 32.66 -13.57 -6.84
C ALA A 391 32.28 -12.94 -8.18
N PHE A 392 31.10 -12.26 -8.23
CA PHE A 392 30.65 -11.52 -9.41
C PHE A 392 31.56 -10.33 -9.73
N LEU A 393 31.97 -9.57 -8.72
CA LEU A 393 32.89 -8.44 -8.91
C LEU A 393 34.27 -8.91 -9.38
N ILE A 394 34.78 -10.00 -8.81
CA ILE A 394 36.04 -10.61 -9.26
C ILE A 394 35.89 -11.15 -10.69
N TYR A 395 34.80 -11.80 -11.02
CA TYR A 395 34.52 -12.26 -12.37
C TYR A 395 34.48 -11.11 -13.36
N ARG A 396 33.73 -10.03 -13.01
CA ARG A 396 33.64 -8.82 -13.84
C ARG A 396 34.98 -8.11 -14.01
N ALA A 397 35.77 -8.01 -12.94
CA ALA A 397 37.10 -7.43 -13.01
C ALA A 397 38.03 -8.24 -13.90
N ARG A 398 38.00 -9.60 -13.80
CA ARG A 398 38.74 -10.48 -14.68
C ARG A 398 38.32 -10.39 -16.15
N GLN A 399 37.04 -10.23 -16.39
CA GLN A 399 36.50 -10.00 -17.75
C GLN A 399 37.00 -8.68 -18.32
N GLN A 400 36.97 -7.59 -17.54
CA GLN A 400 37.52 -6.29 -17.95
C GLN A 400 39.01 -6.33 -18.21
N GLN A 401 39.78 -7.00 -17.32
CA GLN A 401 41.22 -7.21 -17.54
C GLN A 401 41.50 -7.99 -18.83
N ARG A 402 40.77 -9.09 -19.08
CA ARG A 402 40.91 -9.85 -20.34
C ARG A 402 40.63 -9.01 -21.57
N LEU A 403 39.63 -8.12 -21.51
CA LEU A 403 39.28 -7.21 -22.60
C LEU A 403 40.39 -6.17 -22.84
N LEU A 404 40.95 -5.61 -21.77
CA LEU A 404 42.08 -4.68 -21.83
C LEU A 404 43.36 -5.36 -22.34
N ASP A 405 43.62 -6.58 -21.90
CA ASP A 405 44.74 -7.37 -22.38
C ASP A 405 44.59 -7.72 -23.86
N LEU A 406 43.39 -8.10 -24.30
CA LEU A 406 43.08 -8.35 -25.71
C LEU A 406 43.28 -7.10 -26.55
N GLN A 407 42.77 -5.95 -26.09
CA GLN A 407 43.00 -4.68 -26.76
C GLN A 407 44.47 -4.31 -26.83
N GLY A 408 45.21 -4.52 -25.74
CA GLY A 408 46.65 -4.29 -25.70
C GLY A 408 47.45 -5.25 -26.61
N HIS A 409 47.02 -6.50 -26.71
CA HIS A 409 47.61 -7.47 -27.64
C HIS A 409 47.33 -7.12 -29.10
N LEU A 410 46.09 -6.76 -29.43
CA LEU A 410 45.71 -6.31 -30.77
C LEU A 410 46.50 -5.06 -31.18
N ALA A 411 46.58 -4.07 -30.30
CA ALA A 411 47.33 -2.84 -30.56
C ALA A 411 48.82 -3.12 -30.82
N ARG A 412 49.44 -4.03 -30.03
CA ARG A 412 50.83 -4.47 -30.24
C ARG A 412 50.99 -5.20 -31.58
N ASN A 413 50.12 -6.17 -31.86
CA ASN A 413 50.19 -6.91 -33.13
C ASN A 413 50.02 -6.00 -34.36
N PHE A 414 49.15 -5.01 -34.31
CA PHE A 414 49.03 -4.02 -35.39
C PHE A 414 50.31 -3.20 -35.53
N HIS A 415 50.91 -2.77 -34.42
CA HIS A 415 52.14 -1.98 -34.47
C HIS A 415 53.34 -2.80 -34.87
N ASP A 416 53.53 -4.01 -34.31
CA ASP A 416 54.78 -4.77 -34.40
C ASP A 416 54.81 -5.70 -35.63
N THR A 417 53.65 -6.08 -36.17
CA THR A 417 53.57 -6.99 -37.31
C THR A 417 53.07 -6.27 -38.57
N VAL A 418 51.91 -5.59 -38.48
CA VAL A 418 51.31 -4.98 -39.68
C VAL A 418 52.01 -3.69 -40.04
N GLY A 419 52.47 -2.89 -39.07
CA GLY A 419 53.23 -1.66 -39.32
C GLY A 419 54.48 -1.85 -40.15
N PRO A 420 55.42 -2.73 -39.72
CA PRO A 420 56.63 -3.03 -40.49
C PRO A 420 56.36 -3.66 -41.87
N MET A 421 55.34 -4.55 -41.98
CA MET A 421 54.94 -5.10 -43.29
C MET A 421 54.48 -4.03 -44.29
N LEU A 422 53.66 -3.07 -43.82
CA LEU A 422 53.21 -1.97 -44.64
C LEU A 422 54.34 -0.97 -44.98
N LEU A 423 55.26 -0.73 -44.02
CA LEU A 423 56.48 0.04 -44.30
C LEU A 423 57.34 -0.60 -45.32
N TYR A 424 57.54 -1.93 -45.24
CA TYR A 424 58.30 -2.70 -46.25
C TYR A 424 57.61 -2.67 -47.62
N ALA A 425 56.27 -2.88 -47.67
CA ALA A 425 55.49 -2.79 -48.91
C ALA A 425 55.62 -1.41 -49.52
N ASN A 426 55.49 -0.35 -48.69
CA ASN A 426 55.64 1.05 -49.18
C ASN A 426 57.06 1.32 -49.71
N ALA A 427 58.09 0.79 -49.06
CA ALA A 427 59.46 0.91 -49.51
C ALA A 427 59.72 0.19 -50.82
N LEU A 428 59.13 -0.99 -51.04
CA LEU A 428 59.20 -1.72 -52.31
C LEU A 428 58.51 -0.97 -53.46
N VAL A 429 57.28 -0.51 -53.20
CA VAL A 429 56.52 0.27 -54.18
C VAL A 429 57.24 1.58 -54.51
N LYS A 430 57.83 2.24 -53.52
CA LYS A 430 58.62 3.46 -53.73
C LYS A 430 59.84 3.19 -54.63
N LYS A 431 60.58 2.10 -54.32
CA LYS A 431 61.75 1.72 -55.08
C LYS A 431 61.42 1.35 -56.53
N GLU A 432 60.27 0.68 -56.77
CA GLU A 432 59.85 0.35 -58.13
C GLU A 432 59.33 1.55 -58.88
N ALA A 433 58.61 2.48 -58.22
CA ALA A 433 58.14 3.72 -58.79
C ALA A 433 59.30 4.66 -59.19
N ASP A 434 60.39 4.65 -58.40
CA ASP A 434 61.59 5.42 -58.74
C ASP A 434 62.34 4.85 -59.92
N HIS A 435 62.18 3.55 -60.29
CA HIS A 435 62.80 2.88 -61.41
C HIS A 435 61.89 2.85 -62.64
N ARG A 436 60.55 2.84 -62.50
CA ARG A 436 59.54 2.79 -63.56
C ARG A 436 58.32 3.64 -63.16
N PRO A 437 58.32 4.93 -63.45
CA PRO A 437 57.19 5.79 -63.16
C PRO A 437 55.92 5.28 -63.83
N SER A 438 54.86 5.03 -63.06
CA SER A 438 53.54 4.59 -63.54
C SER A 438 52.45 5.13 -62.60
N THR A 439 51.39 5.62 -63.22
CA THR A 439 50.19 6.12 -62.51
C THR A 439 49.61 5.08 -61.56
N ALA A 440 49.66 3.79 -61.90
CA ALA A 440 49.23 2.69 -61.09
C ALA A 440 50.09 2.50 -59.81
N LEU A 441 51.43 2.73 -59.91
CA LEU A 441 52.34 2.66 -58.76
C LEU A 441 52.16 3.87 -57.80
N ASP A 442 51.84 5.04 -58.34
CA ASP A 442 51.53 6.21 -57.50
C ASP A 442 50.19 6.05 -56.78
N GLU A 443 49.22 5.44 -57.41
CA GLU A 443 47.94 5.11 -56.82
C GLU A 443 48.11 4.04 -55.72
N LEU A 444 48.89 2.97 -55.95
CA LEU A 444 49.20 1.92 -54.97
C LEU A 444 49.94 2.50 -53.75
N LYS A 445 50.91 3.41 -53.99
CA LYS A 445 51.64 4.12 -52.91
C LYS A 445 50.69 4.97 -52.06
N SER A 446 49.72 5.67 -52.70
CA SER A 446 48.71 6.42 -52.01
C SER A 446 47.79 5.53 -51.15
N GLN A 447 47.36 4.38 -51.70
CA GLN A 447 46.52 3.42 -50.98
C GLN A 447 47.27 2.78 -49.77
N ILE A 448 48.54 2.38 -49.95
CA ILE A 448 49.36 1.88 -48.84
C ILE A 448 49.54 2.96 -47.79
N GLY A 449 49.74 4.21 -48.17
CA GLY A 449 49.82 5.35 -47.25
C GLY A 449 48.52 5.50 -46.42
N GLN A 450 47.36 5.43 -47.07
CA GLN A 450 46.06 5.50 -46.39
C GLN A 450 45.85 4.30 -45.42
N VAL A 451 46.23 3.08 -45.82
CA VAL A 451 46.13 1.90 -44.96
C VAL A 451 47.07 2.03 -43.76
N MET A 452 48.32 2.54 -43.97
CA MET A 452 49.24 2.81 -42.87
C MET A 452 48.69 3.79 -41.84
N GLU A 453 48.09 4.88 -42.32
CA GLU A 453 47.46 5.89 -41.45
C GLU A 453 46.26 5.31 -40.71
N ALA A 454 45.41 4.51 -41.36
CA ALA A 454 44.30 3.82 -40.74
C ALA A 454 44.76 2.82 -39.64
N VAL A 455 45.76 2.01 -39.93
CA VAL A 455 46.35 1.04 -38.93
C VAL A 455 46.96 1.79 -37.76
N ARG A 456 47.65 2.89 -37.98
CA ARG A 456 48.23 3.73 -36.95
C ARG A 456 47.13 4.37 -36.06
N SER A 457 46.06 4.86 -36.69
CA SER A 457 44.89 5.41 -35.98
C SER A 457 44.22 4.34 -35.12
N ILE A 458 43.93 3.14 -35.67
CA ILE A 458 43.32 2.04 -34.93
C ILE A 458 44.21 1.60 -33.73
N SER A 459 45.52 1.48 -33.94
CA SER A 459 46.46 1.13 -32.88
C SER A 459 46.51 2.16 -31.74
N HIS A 460 46.40 3.43 -32.12
CA HIS A 460 46.33 4.55 -31.18
C HIS A 460 45.01 4.57 -30.42
N ASP A 461 43.90 4.36 -31.10
CA ASP A 461 42.54 4.33 -30.51
C ASP A 461 42.39 3.17 -29.52
N LEU A 462 43.00 2.00 -29.79
CA LEU A 462 43.03 0.85 -28.91
C LEU A 462 43.86 1.09 -27.63
N LYS A 463 44.83 2.03 -27.66
CA LYS A 463 45.71 2.39 -26.53
C LYS A 463 45.23 3.51 -25.65
N SER A 464 44.35 4.39 -26.18
CA SER A 464 44.00 5.64 -25.48
C SER A 464 42.68 5.54 -24.73
N ASN A 465 42.76 5.39 -23.42
CA ASN A 465 41.62 5.48 -22.51
C ASN A 465 41.60 6.91 -21.87
N ARG A 466 41.67 7.97 -22.73
CA ARG A 466 41.74 9.36 -22.24
C ARG A 466 40.33 9.97 -22.13
N LEU A 467 40.01 10.42 -20.92
CA LEU A 467 38.90 11.33 -20.70
C LEU A 467 39.32 12.73 -21.23
N GLY A 468 38.49 13.37 -22.03
CA GLY A 468 38.69 14.72 -22.50
C GLY A 468 37.78 15.71 -21.79
N THR A 469 37.98 17.01 -22.07
CA THR A 469 37.08 18.08 -21.62
C THR A 469 36.58 18.86 -22.84
N ILE A 470 35.50 19.65 -22.67
CA ILE A 470 35.01 20.55 -23.73
C ILE A 470 36.13 21.52 -24.14
N ASN A 471 36.89 22.05 -23.18
CA ASN A 471 38.07 22.86 -23.47
C ASN A 471 39.19 22.12 -24.21
N GLY A 472 39.35 20.82 -23.90
CA GLY A 472 40.30 19.96 -24.60
C GLY A 472 39.90 19.76 -26.08
N LEU A 473 38.60 19.49 -26.34
CA LEU A 473 38.05 19.43 -27.69
C LEU A 473 38.30 20.75 -28.47
N GLY A 474 38.04 21.90 -27.82
CA GLY A 474 38.28 23.20 -28.38
C GLY A 474 39.73 23.40 -28.80
N LYS A 475 40.72 23.01 -27.96
CA LYS A 475 42.15 23.09 -28.28
C LYS A 475 42.53 22.19 -29.47
N GLU A 476 42.03 20.96 -29.52
CA GLU A 476 42.31 20.07 -30.63
C GLU A 476 41.71 20.58 -31.94
N LEU A 477 40.47 21.13 -31.92
CA LEU A 477 39.85 21.75 -33.06
C LEU A 477 40.59 23.02 -33.49
N SER A 478 41.02 23.88 -32.56
CA SER A 478 41.81 25.08 -32.88
C SER A 478 43.08 24.71 -33.66
N THR A 479 43.80 23.69 -33.21
CA THR A 479 45.03 23.21 -33.89
C THR A 479 44.75 22.66 -35.28
N LEU A 480 43.64 21.95 -35.43
CA LEU A 480 43.20 21.43 -36.74
C LEU A 480 42.83 22.55 -37.71
N LEU A 481 42.01 23.50 -37.26
CA LEU A 481 41.52 24.62 -38.04
C LEU A 481 42.66 25.54 -38.51
N GLU A 482 43.68 25.74 -37.69
CA GLU A 482 44.85 26.53 -38.02
C GLU A 482 45.65 25.90 -39.15
N LYS A 483 45.89 24.60 -39.10
CA LYS A 483 46.53 23.85 -40.21
C LYS A 483 45.75 23.91 -41.51
N ILE A 484 44.41 23.83 -41.44
CA ILE A 484 43.55 23.89 -42.62
C ILE A 484 43.56 25.33 -43.18
N ARG A 485 43.54 26.37 -42.34
CA ARG A 485 43.63 27.77 -42.76
C ARG A 485 44.90 28.02 -43.54
N GLU A 486 46.06 27.54 -43.03
CA GLU A 486 47.36 27.66 -43.73
C GLU A 486 47.35 26.98 -45.10
N ALA A 487 46.66 25.82 -45.22
CA ALA A 487 46.65 25.05 -46.44
C ALA A 487 45.62 25.54 -47.48
N THR A 488 44.52 26.14 -47.06
CA THR A 488 43.38 26.46 -47.95
C THR A 488 43.08 27.94 -48.10
N GLY A 489 43.56 28.79 -47.20
CA GLY A 489 43.25 30.21 -47.14
C GLY A 489 41.84 30.56 -46.63
N ILE A 490 41.03 29.56 -46.21
CA ILE A 490 39.67 29.75 -45.71
C ILE A 490 39.73 30.37 -44.31
N GLY A 491 38.87 31.36 -44.04
CA GLY A 491 38.74 31.97 -42.70
C GLY A 491 37.96 31.06 -41.74
N PHE A 492 38.48 30.86 -40.52
CA PHE A 492 37.79 30.07 -39.49
C PHE A 492 37.48 30.91 -38.25
N THR A 493 36.28 30.74 -37.72
CA THR A 493 35.90 31.29 -36.41
C THR A 493 35.50 30.12 -35.50
N LEU A 494 36.26 29.92 -34.43
CA LEU A 494 35.95 28.92 -33.42
C LEU A 494 35.61 29.63 -32.11
N THR A 495 34.41 29.38 -31.59
CA THR A 495 33.97 29.85 -30.27
C THR A 495 33.68 28.63 -29.41
N VAL A 496 34.33 28.54 -28.24
CA VAL A 496 34.15 27.44 -27.29
C VAL A 496 33.90 28.05 -25.92
N ASP A 497 32.83 27.63 -25.26
CA ASP A 497 32.60 28.01 -23.87
C ASP A 497 33.74 27.50 -22.98
N ASN A 498 34.16 28.32 -22.00
CA ASN A 498 35.18 27.90 -21.04
C ASN A 498 34.63 26.90 -20.04
N ASP A 499 34.49 25.67 -20.50
CA ASP A 499 33.82 24.56 -19.82
C ASP A 499 34.77 23.36 -19.66
N ASN A 500 34.97 22.93 -18.43
CA ASN A 500 35.84 21.79 -18.07
C ASN A 500 35.07 20.48 -17.88
N ARG A 501 33.78 20.40 -18.26
CA ARG A 501 33.03 19.16 -18.18
C ARG A 501 33.69 18.07 -19.00
N VAL A 502 33.61 16.88 -18.41
CA VAL A 502 34.31 15.70 -18.95
C VAL A 502 33.53 15.13 -20.13
N LEU A 503 34.23 14.88 -21.22
CA LEU A 503 33.75 14.11 -22.36
C LEU A 503 34.37 12.72 -22.31
N SER A 504 33.60 11.69 -22.56
CA SER A 504 34.17 10.36 -22.78
C SER A 504 35.06 10.35 -24.02
N HIS A 505 36.02 9.45 -24.05
CA HIS A 505 36.87 9.28 -25.24
C HIS A 505 36.02 9.02 -26.51
N PHE A 506 34.94 8.30 -26.36
CA PHE A 506 33.98 8.02 -27.44
C PHE A 506 33.33 9.32 -27.95
N GLN A 507 32.84 10.19 -27.05
CA GLN A 507 32.27 11.48 -27.42
C GLN A 507 33.29 12.37 -28.11
N LEU A 508 34.48 12.49 -27.53
CA LEU A 508 35.56 13.31 -28.10
C LEU A 508 35.93 12.90 -29.50
N THR A 509 36.16 11.59 -29.71
CA THR A 509 36.55 11.05 -31.01
C THR A 509 35.47 11.25 -32.09
N HIS A 510 34.19 10.99 -31.70
CA HIS A 510 33.10 11.16 -32.65
C HIS A 510 32.86 12.63 -33.00
N LEU A 511 32.93 13.55 -32.02
CA LEU A 511 32.78 14.98 -32.26
C LEU A 511 33.89 15.53 -33.17
N LEU A 512 35.15 15.15 -32.92
CA LEU A 512 36.26 15.53 -33.82
C LEU A 512 36.05 15.04 -35.26
N LYS A 513 35.64 13.78 -35.43
CA LYS A 513 35.39 13.20 -36.77
C LYS A 513 34.21 13.87 -37.46
N ILE A 514 33.15 14.26 -36.72
CA ILE A 514 32.00 14.99 -37.26
C ILE A 514 32.48 16.34 -37.79
N VAL A 515 33.22 17.12 -36.99
CA VAL A 515 33.71 18.44 -37.40
C VAL A 515 34.68 18.33 -38.59
N GLN A 516 35.58 17.34 -38.61
CA GLN A 516 36.46 17.04 -39.73
C GLN A 516 35.70 16.78 -41.03
N GLU A 517 34.65 15.96 -40.97
CA GLU A 517 33.81 15.64 -42.14
C GLU A 517 33.06 16.88 -42.64
N LEU A 518 32.52 17.70 -41.70
CA LEU A 518 31.84 18.95 -42.06
C LEU A 518 32.79 19.91 -42.77
N ILE A 519 33.99 20.11 -42.25
CA ILE A 519 35.02 20.96 -42.87
C ILE A 519 35.42 20.41 -44.24
N SER A 520 35.66 19.11 -44.34
CA SER A 520 35.99 18.47 -45.61
C SER A 520 34.92 18.68 -46.68
N ASN A 521 33.64 18.62 -46.29
CA ASN A 521 32.51 18.86 -47.16
C ASN A 521 32.47 20.31 -47.62
N SER A 522 32.68 21.27 -46.72
CA SER A 522 32.71 22.69 -47.08
C SER A 522 33.89 23.03 -47.99
N ILE A 523 35.07 22.47 -47.76
CA ILE A 523 36.24 22.66 -48.65
C ILE A 523 35.99 22.09 -50.05
N LYS A 524 35.43 20.87 -50.11
CA LYS A 524 35.27 20.17 -51.40
C LYS A 524 34.09 20.67 -52.22
N HIS A 525 33.01 21.09 -51.57
CA HIS A 525 31.73 21.28 -52.25
C HIS A 525 31.10 22.65 -52.09
N ALA A 526 31.40 23.41 -51.01
CA ALA A 526 30.71 24.66 -50.77
C ALA A 526 31.31 25.88 -51.48
N GLY A 527 32.63 25.88 -51.75
CA GLY A 527 33.32 27.06 -52.27
C GLY A 527 33.27 28.23 -51.28
N CYS A 528 33.23 27.95 -50.00
CA CYS A 528 33.09 28.94 -48.93
C CYS A 528 34.39 29.71 -48.68
N SER A 529 34.24 30.94 -48.20
CA SER A 529 35.35 31.78 -47.76
C SER A 529 35.54 31.81 -46.24
N ARG A 530 34.50 31.43 -45.48
CA ARG A 530 34.48 31.41 -44.03
C ARG A 530 33.70 30.22 -43.46
N ILE A 531 34.24 29.62 -42.42
CA ILE A 531 33.59 28.55 -41.65
C ILE A 531 33.55 29.00 -40.18
N MET A 532 32.38 28.80 -39.55
CA MET A 532 32.18 29.10 -38.11
C MET A 532 31.80 27.83 -37.36
N VAL A 533 32.46 27.59 -36.24
CA VAL A 533 32.17 26.49 -35.32
C VAL A 533 31.96 27.06 -33.93
N VAL A 534 30.82 26.77 -33.31
CA VAL A 534 30.47 27.22 -31.96
C VAL A 534 30.17 26.01 -31.13
N ILE A 535 30.84 25.90 -29.98
CA ILE A 535 30.63 24.82 -29.01
C ILE A 535 30.19 25.43 -27.69
N LYS A 536 28.99 25.09 -27.23
CA LYS A 536 28.41 25.55 -25.98
C LYS A 536 28.09 24.38 -25.07
N GLY A 537 28.44 24.50 -23.82
CA GLY A 537 28.10 23.54 -22.79
C GLY A 537 26.83 23.94 -22.04
N HIS A 538 25.79 23.13 -22.11
CA HIS A 538 24.56 23.25 -21.30
C HIS A 538 24.56 22.24 -20.15
N PRO A 539 23.73 22.39 -19.10
CA PRO A 539 23.77 21.50 -17.92
C PRO A 539 23.64 19.99 -18.21
N ARG A 540 22.97 19.62 -19.31
CA ARG A 540 22.73 18.22 -19.67
C ARG A 540 23.20 17.84 -21.07
N ASN A 541 23.61 18.80 -21.88
CA ASN A 541 24.02 18.57 -23.27
C ASN A 541 25.13 19.50 -23.69
N LEU A 542 25.88 19.08 -24.70
CA LEU A 542 26.81 19.91 -25.47
C LEU A 542 26.10 20.28 -26.78
N GLN A 543 26.06 21.55 -27.08
CA GLN A 543 25.60 22.05 -28.38
C GLN A 543 26.82 22.37 -29.24
N LEU A 544 26.82 21.89 -30.48
CA LEU A 544 27.79 22.22 -31.51
C LEU A 544 27.06 22.76 -32.73
N ASP A 545 27.32 24.02 -33.05
CA ASP A 545 26.79 24.69 -34.23
C ASP A 545 27.91 24.87 -35.25
N TYR A 546 27.67 24.47 -36.49
CA TYR A 546 28.57 24.58 -37.61
C TYR A 546 27.89 25.36 -38.71
N SER A 547 28.59 26.30 -39.35
CA SER A 547 28.09 27.01 -40.52
C SER A 547 29.22 27.42 -41.46
N ASP A 548 28.93 27.48 -42.75
CA ASP A 548 29.77 28.07 -43.80
C ASP A 548 28.99 29.09 -44.64
N ASP A 549 29.73 30.00 -45.31
CA ASP A 549 29.22 31.04 -46.19
C ASP A 549 29.25 30.61 -47.69
N GLY A 550 29.27 29.32 -47.94
CA GLY A 550 29.34 28.78 -49.27
C GLY A 550 27.99 28.75 -49.99
N ARG A 551 27.93 28.06 -51.15
CA ARG A 551 26.70 27.95 -51.98
C ARG A 551 25.61 27.07 -51.39
N GLY A 552 25.80 26.50 -50.18
CA GLY A 552 24.88 25.52 -49.61
C GLY A 552 24.93 24.16 -50.35
N MET A 553 24.02 23.27 -50.01
CA MET A 553 23.95 21.92 -50.56
C MET A 553 22.72 21.79 -51.46
N ASP A 554 22.92 21.29 -52.69
CA ASP A 554 21.82 20.98 -53.57
C ASP A 554 20.90 19.91 -52.93
N PRO A 555 19.58 20.15 -52.82
CA PRO A 555 18.66 19.23 -52.16
C PRO A 555 18.68 17.82 -52.76
N ASP A 556 18.89 17.69 -54.09
CA ASP A 556 18.93 16.38 -54.75
C ASP A 556 20.22 15.58 -54.44
N VAL A 557 21.33 16.28 -54.17
CA VAL A 557 22.61 15.69 -53.74
C VAL A 557 22.63 15.41 -52.23
N ALA A 558 21.92 16.20 -51.43
CA ALA A 558 21.80 16.04 -49.97
C ALA A 558 21.18 14.68 -49.58
N ALA A 559 20.30 14.14 -50.42
CA ALA A 559 19.60 12.87 -50.15
C ALA A 559 20.49 11.62 -50.30
N THR A 560 21.58 11.69 -51.10
CA THR A 560 22.40 10.52 -51.48
C THR A 560 23.85 10.57 -50.99
N GLY A 561 24.27 11.63 -50.32
CA GLY A 561 25.66 11.86 -49.90
C GLY A 561 26.09 10.98 -48.73
N ILE A 562 27.12 10.13 -48.93
CA ILE A 562 27.70 9.22 -47.92
C ILE A 562 28.21 10.00 -46.68
N GLY A 563 28.77 11.22 -46.89
CA GLY A 563 29.31 12.05 -45.80
C GLY A 563 28.24 12.46 -44.77
N LEU A 564 27.07 12.89 -45.26
CA LEU A 564 25.97 13.29 -44.35
C LEU A 564 25.34 12.09 -43.61
N ALA A 565 25.28 10.94 -44.29
CA ALA A 565 24.84 9.69 -43.66
C ALA A 565 25.79 9.30 -42.52
N ASN A 566 27.09 9.38 -42.71
CA ASN A 566 28.12 9.11 -41.69
C ASN A 566 28.02 10.08 -40.52
N ILE A 567 27.75 11.37 -40.75
CA ILE A 567 27.55 12.35 -39.69
C ILE A 567 26.31 11.99 -38.87
N ARG A 568 25.18 11.67 -39.51
CA ARG A 568 23.94 11.26 -38.80
C ARG A 568 24.13 10.01 -37.97
N GLU A 569 24.81 9.01 -38.52
CA GLU A 569 25.13 7.77 -37.80
C GLU A 569 25.99 8.02 -36.55
N ARG A 570 27.00 8.89 -36.67
CA ARG A 570 27.86 9.28 -35.51
C ARG A 570 27.08 10.06 -34.47
N VAL A 571 26.19 10.97 -34.86
CA VAL A 571 25.33 11.71 -33.94
C VAL A 571 24.35 10.76 -33.23
N ALA A 572 23.75 9.83 -33.97
CA ALA A 572 22.88 8.80 -33.40
C ALA A 572 23.65 7.90 -32.41
N SER A 573 24.89 7.52 -32.71
CA SER A 573 25.77 6.76 -31.81
C SER A 573 26.09 7.52 -30.49
N LEU A 574 26.08 8.85 -30.56
CA LEU A 574 26.20 9.74 -29.39
C LEU A 574 24.86 10.02 -28.69
N GLN A 575 23.77 9.39 -29.12
CA GLN A 575 22.40 9.68 -28.66
C GLN A 575 22.01 11.16 -28.80
N GLY A 576 22.59 11.83 -29.80
CA GLY A 576 22.39 13.25 -30.02
C GLY A 576 21.27 13.55 -31.02
N LEU A 577 20.88 14.82 -31.06
CA LEU A 577 19.97 15.38 -32.04
C LEU A 577 20.75 16.08 -33.14
N PHE A 578 20.26 16.00 -34.39
CA PHE A 578 20.86 16.55 -35.56
C PHE A 578 19.83 17.39 -36.30
N GLU A 579 20.12 18.67 -36.47
CA GLU A 579 19.33 19.62 -37.27
C GLU A 579 20.18 20.19 -38.39
N LEU A 580 19.65 20.10 -39.61
CA LEU A 580 20.26 20.64 -40.82
C LEU A 580 19.44 21.81 -41.34
N ASN A 581 20.05 22.94 -41.45
CA ASN A 581 19.48 24.11 -42.15
C ASN A 581 20.32 24.43 -43.38
N ASN A 582 19.73 24.23 -44.53
CA ASN A 582 20.38 24.43 -45.82
C ASN A 582 19.75 25.65 -46.50
N ALA A 583 20.49 26.74 -46.62
CA ALA A 583 20.07 27.98 -47.25
C ALA A 583 20.59 28.08 -48.70
N PHE A 584 20.50 26.99 -49.45
CA PHE A 584 20.92 26.99 -50.87
C PHE A 584 20.24 28.12 -51.67
N PRO A 585 20.97 29.00 -52.38
CA PRO A 585 22.42 28.96 -52.65
C PRO A 585 23.28 29.78 -51.66
N GLU A 586 22.81 30.18 -50.50
CA GLU A 586 23.42 31.15 -49.59
C GLU A 586 23.88 30.54 -48.24
N GLY A 587 24.58 29.43 -48.27
CA GLY A 587 25.17 28.89 -47.05
C GLY A 587 24.56 27.59 -46.52
N TYR A 588 25.18 27.03 -45.50
CA TYR A 588 24.87 25.75 -44.94
C TYR A 588 25.14 25.78 -43.43
N SER A 589 24.22 25.29 -42.62
CA SER A 589 24.45 25.16 -41.19
C SER A 589 23.89 23.87 -40.61
N ILE A 590 24.57 23.36 -39.58
CA ILE A 590 24.18 22.20 -38.81
C ILE A 590 24.25 22.56 -37.34
N ALA A 591 23.20 22.19 -36.61
CA ALA A 591 23.18 22.22 -35.16
C ALA A 591 23.10 20.77 -34.59
N LEU A 592 23.99 20.48 -33.65
CA LEU A 592 24.07 19.21 -32.95
C LEU A 592 23.83 19.42 -31.46
N SER A 593 23.04 18.54 -30.84
CA SER A 593 22.86 18.52 -29.38
C SER A 593 23.18 17.12 -28.86
N ILE A 594 24.27 17.01 -28.09
CA ILE A 594 24.81 15.73 -27.60
C ILE A 594 24.64 15.67 -26.09
N PRO A 595 24.00 14.65 -25.51
CA PRO A 595 23.86 14.49 -24.07
C PRO A 595 25.25 14.34 -23.41
N LEU A 596 25.46 15.06 -22.30
CA LEU A 596 26.63 14.91 -21.44
C LEU A 596 26.29 13.86 -20.36
N LEU A 597 27.25 12.98 -20.06
CA LEU A 597 27.11 11.91 -19.05
C LEU A 597 27.05 12.45 -17.64
#